data_3136cb9d6bf113158cd94427adf96970
#
_entry.id   3136cb9d6bf113158cd94427adf96970
#
_cell.length_a   1.000
_cell.length_b   1.000
_cell.length_c   1.000
_cell.angle_alpha   90.00
_cell.angle_beta   90.00
_cell.angle_gamma   90.00
#
_symmetry.space_group_name_H-M   'P 1'
#
loop_
_entity.id
_entity.type
_entity.pdbx_description
1 polymer ?
#
loop_
_entity_poly.entity_id
_entity_poly.type
_entity_poly.pdbx_seq_one_letter_code
_entity_poly.pdbx_strand_id
1 'polypeptide(L)'
;WDRQWDTPAAFLAWFDLLAEQWQRILRPNGSLYTFAWPGIAAEIEVLIKRRLNVLQRITWAKPPFSTKAEMNAKEGQRSYFPVSEAIIFAEHKGADNMARGEAGYAAKCDELRGFVFEPLRSYLAAERDRAGFTGTTVDAAFRLKTGNPKSGMAGHWFGRVQWALPTASNYAWLRDLFGAGSLPREYEDLRREYEDLRRPFNVTADVPYTDVWTFPT
;
A
#
# COMPACT_ATOMS: atom_id res chain seq x y z
N TRP A 1 28.56 -14.93 3.16
CA TRP A 1 28.17 -13.51 3.36
C TRP A 1 27.41 -13.33 4.69
N ASP A 2 26.86 -14.41 5.26
CA ASP A 2 26.15 -14.41 6.56
C ASP A 2 27.04 -14.03 7.77
N ARG A 3 28.36 -14.00 7.58
CA ARG A 3 29.34 -13.61 8.60
C ARG A 3 29.89 -12.18 8.41
N GLN A 4 29.25 -11.39 7.60
CA GLN A 4 29.67 -10.04 7.24
C GLN A 4 29.45 -9.05 8.40
N TRP A 5 28.53 -9.36 9.31
CA TRP A 5 28.23 -8.53 10.48
C TRP A 5 28.59 -9.25 11.78
N ASP A 6 29.33 -8.59 12.64
CA ASP A 6 29.75 -9.16 13.91
C ASP A 6 28.62 -9.30 14.92
N THR A 7 27.55 -8.53 14.75
CA THR A 7 26.41 -8.52 15.68
C THR A 7 25.07 -8.37 14.92
N PRO A 8 23.96 -8.86 15.47
CA PRO A 8 22.62 -8.57 14.94
C PRO A 8 22.32 -7.07 14.83
N ALA A 9 22.81 -6.26 15.77
CA ALA A 9 22.62 -4.82 15.73
C ALA A 9 23.32 -4.16 14.55
N ALA A 10 24.53 -4.60 14.20
CA ALA A 10 25.25 -4.12 13.01
C ALA A 10 24.51 -4.50 11.72
N PHE A 11 23.99 -5.72 11.65
CA PHE A 11 23.14 -6.15 10.53
C PHE A 11 21.88 -5.29 10.43
N LEU A 12 21.16 -5.05 11.52
CA LEU A 12 19.92 -4.25 11.50
C LEU A 12 20.18 -2.80 11.12
N ALA A 13 21.30 -2.22 11.55
CA ALA A 13 21.70 -0.88 11.15
C ALA A 13 21.97 -0.79 9.63
N TRP A 14 22.67 -1.76 9.07
CA TRP A 14 22.85 -1.87 7.61
C TRP A 14 21.54 -2.08 6.89
N PHE A 15 20.67 -2.96 7.43
CA PHE A 15 19.36 -3.24 6.84
C PHE A 15 18.46 -1.99 6.80
N ASP A 16 18.53 -1.15 7.83
CA ASP A 16 17.75 0.10 7.88
C ASP A 16 18.18 1.06 6.75
N LEU A 17 19.49 1.17 6.49
CA LEU A 17 20.00 1.94 5.34
C LEU A 17 19.55 1.35 4.00
N LEU A 18 19.53 0.02 3.88
CA LEU A 18 19.04 -0.65 2.68
C LEU A 18 17.54 -0.40 2.48
N ALA A 19 16.75 -0.49 3.54
CA ALA A 19 15.31 -0.21 3.50
C ALA A 19 15.00 1.23 3.08
N GLU A 20 15.85 2.19 3.45
CA GLU A 20 15.78 3.56 2.97
C GLU A 20 15.95 3.65 1.46
N GLN A 21 16.92 2.92 0.88
CA GLN A 21 17.09 2.90 -0.56
C GLN A 21 15.92 2.21 -1.27
N TRP A 22 15.37 1.14 -0.72
CA TRP A 22 14.17 0.51 -1.26
C TRP A 22 12.98 1.47 -1.31
N GLN A 23 12.74 2.22 -0.24
CA GLN A 23 11.70 3.26 -0.21
C GLN A 23 11.91 4.29 -1.33
N ARG A 24 13.16 4.70 -1.57
CA ARG A 24 13.51 5.70 -2.58
C ARG A 24 13.28 5.21 -4.01
N ILE A 25 13.64 3.95 -4.31
CA ILE A 25 13.61 3.42 -5.69
C ILE A 25 12.30 2.70 -6.04
N LEU A 26 11.56 2.22 -5.05
CA LEU A 26 10.29 1.53 -5.30
C LEU A 26 9.29 2.49 -5.96
N ARG A 27 8.67 2.06 -7.04
CA ARG A 27 7.60 2.83 -7.68
C ARG A 27 6.40 3.00 -6.73
N PRO A 28 5.57 4.05 -6.90
CA PRO A 28 4.37 4.24 -6.07
C PRO A 28 3.46 3.01 -6.01
N ASN A 29 3.29 2.30 -7.11
CA ASN A 29 2.51 1.07 -7.22
C ASN A 29 3.32 -0.21 -6.98
N GLY A 30 4.58 -0.09 -6.54
CA GLY A 30 5.47 -1.22 -6.31
C GLY A 30 5.16 -1.98 -5.03
N SER A 31 5.59 -3.24 -4.99
CA SER A 31 5.51 -4.12 -3.82
C SER A 31 6.90 -4.57 -3.42
N LEU A 32 7.15 -4.69 -2.13
CA LEU A 32 8.37 -5.23 -1.54
C LEU A 32 8.06 -6.58 -0.88
N TYR A 33 8.87 -7.59 -1.20
CA TYR A 33 8.89 -8.88 -0.51
C TYR A 33 10.29 -9.10 0.04
N THR A 34 10.42 -9.17 1.36
CA THR A 34 11.70 -9.33 2.04
C THR A 34 11.70 -10.61 2.85
N PHE A 35 12.63 -11.52 2.51
CA PHE A 35 12.84 -12.73 3.29
C PHE A 35 13.58 -12.42 4.59
N ALA A 36 13.17 -13.09 5.65
CA ALA A 36 13.80 -12.98 6.95
C ALA A 36 13.76 -14.30 7.70
N TRP A 37 14.89 -14.65 8.32
CA TRP A 37 14.89 -15.75 9.26
C TRP A 37 13.95 -15.44 10.44
N PRO A 38 13.15 -16.41 10.93
CA PRO A 38 12.14 -16.17 11.97
C PRO A 38 12.69 -15.50 13.25
N GLY A 39 13.93 -15.76 13.60
CA GLY A 39 14.56 -15.20 14.78
C GLY A 39 14.86 -13.69 14.73
N ILE A 40 14.79 -13.06 13.55
CA ILE A 40 15.05 -11.62 13.36
C ILE A 40 13.92 -10.94 12.58
N ALA A 41 12.91 -11.68 12.16
CA ALA A 41 11.84 -11.20 11.32
C ALA A 41 11.03 -10.06 11.95
N ALA A 42 10.89 -10.07 13.28
CA ALA A 42 10.15 -9.04 14.00
C ALA A 42 10.87 -7.68 13.93
N GLU A 43 12.18 -7.66 14.13
CA GLU A 43 12.99 -6.45 14.05
C GLU A 43 13.02 -5.90 12.62
N ILE A 44 13.16 -6.76 11.62
CA ILE A 44 13.11 -6.39 10.20
C ILE A 44 11.74 -5.78 9.86
N GLU A 45 10.65 -6.38 10.31
CA GLU A 45 9.31 -5.84 10.10
C GLU A 45 9.14 -4.44 10.71
N VAL A 46 9.67 -4.23 11.93
CA VAL A 46 9.65 -2.93 12.59
C VAL A 46 10.43 -1.88 11.78
N LEU A 47 11.59 -2.24 11.24
CA LEU A 47 12.39 -1.34 10.39
C LEU A 47 11.65 -0.99 9.10
N ILE A 48 11.04 -1.97 8.43
CA ILE A 48 10.25 -1.74 7.21
C ILE A 48 9.04 -0.85 7.53
N LYS A 49 8.34 -1.07 8.63
CA LYS A 49 7.19 -0.24 9.05
C LYS A 49 7.50 1.24 9.24
N ARG A 50 8.74 1.59 9.52
CA ARG A 50 9.17 3.00 9.63
C ARG A 50 9.09 3.73 8.29
N ARG A 51 9.17 3.01 7.16
CA ARG A 51 9.35 3.56 5.82
C ARG A 51 8.25 3.18 4.84
N LEU A 52 7.67 2.00 5.01
CA LEU A 52 6.68 1.40 4.13
C LEU A 52 5.47 0.91 4.93
N ASN A 53 4.36 0.71 4.25
CA ASN A 53 3.18 0.06 4.82
C ASN A 53 3.37 -1.46 4.74
N VAL A 54 3.58 -2.12 5.88
CA VAL A 54 3.61 -3.59 5.93
C VAL A 54 2.18 -4.11 5.87
N LEU A 55 1.88 -4.83 4.81
CA LEU A 55 0.55 -5.43 4.58
C LEU A 55 0.40 -6.75 5.32
N GLN A 56 1.44 -7.59 5.27
CA GLN A 56 1.36 -8.94 5.80
C GLN A 56 2.75 -9.53 6.08
N ARG A 57 2.81 -10.40 7.09
CA ARG A 57 3.90 -11.35 7.26
C ARG A 57 3.41 -12.71 6.76
N ILE A 58 4.11 -13.27 5.78
CA ILE A 58 3.83 -14.56 5.19
C ILE A 58 4.81 -15.56 5.78
N THR A 59 4.34 -16.74 6.16
CA THR A 59 5.18 -17.86 6.59
C THR A 59 5.44 -18.76 5.41
N TRP A 60 6.69 -18.86 4.98
CA TRP A 60 7.09 -19.87 4.00
C TRP A 60 7.53 -21.14 4.74
N ALA A 61 6.64 -22.13 4.77
CA ALA A 61 6.90 -23.44 5.35
C ALA A 61 7.66 -24.28 4.33
N LYS A 62 8.90 -24.63 4.66
CA LYS A 62 9.71 -25.55 3.86
C LYS A 62 9.26 -27.00 4.10
N PRO A 63 9.45 -27.90 3.12
CA PRO A 63 9.19 -29.31 3.34
C PRO A 63 9.93 -29.83 4.57
N PRO A 64 9.32 -30.71 5.35
CA PRO A 64 10.00 -31.30 6.49
C PRO A 64 11.19 -32.14 6.01
N PHE A 65 12.24 -32.12 6.76
CA PHE A 65 13.54 -32.79 6.58
C PHE A 65 13.56 -33.93 5.56
N SER A 66 14.34 -33.74 4.50
CA SER A 66 14.54 -34.73 3.46
C SER A 66 15.79 -35.59 3.70
N THR A 67 16.71 -35.16 4.58
CA THR A 67 17.98 -35.83 4.79
C THR A 67 18.21 -36.26 6.24
N LYS A 68 18.98 -37.34 6.42
CA LYS A 68 19.40 -37.82 7.75
C LYS A 68 20.25 -36.78 8.50
N ALA A 69 21.02 -35.98 7.77
CA ALA A 69 21.80 -34.87 8.35
C ALA A 69 20.93 -33.79 8.98
N GLU A 70 19.84 -33.42 8.30
CA GLU A 70 18.85 -32.47 8.84
C GLU A 70 18.13 -33.02 10.08
N MET A 71 17.79 -34.30 10.07
CA MET A 71 17.20 -34.99 11.22
C MET A 71 18.15 -35.01 12.44
N ASN A 72 19.46 -35.26 12.21
CA ASN A 72 20.47 -35.26 13.26
C ASN A 72 20.75 -33.84 13.80
N ALA A 73 20.57 -32.80 12.99
CA ALA A 73 20.76 -31.42 13.41
C ALA A 73 19.76 -30.96 14.50
N LYS A 74 18.70 -31.73 14.76
CA LYS A 74 17.75 -31.45 15.86
C LYS A 74 18.28 -31.92 17.22
N GLU A 75 19.18 -32.91 17.23
CA GLU A 75 19.64 -33.51 18.47
C GLU A 75 20.43 -32.49 19.31
N GLY A 76 20.10 -32.38 20.58
CA GLY A 76 20.73 -31.44 21.50
C GLY A 76 20.26 -29.98 21.39
N GLN A 77 19.35 -29.64 20.50
CA GLN A 77 18.80 -28.29 20.42
C GLN A 77 17.87 -27.99 21.62
N ARG A 78 17.92 -26.76 22.10
CA ARG A 78 17.05 -26.25 23.18
C ARG A 78 15.78 -25.58 22.66
N SER A 79 15.55 -25.59 21.34
CA SER A 79 14.38 -25.03 20.66
C SER A 79 13.94 -25.94 19.54
N TYR A 80 12.73 -25.73 19.05
CA TYR A 80 12.27 -26.44 17.85
C TYR A 80 13.12 -26.03 16.65
N PHE A 81 13.41 -27.01 15.79
CA PHE A 81 14.18 -26.76 14.58
C PHE A 81 13.35 -25.90 13.59
N PRO A 82 13.87 -24.79 13.11
CA PRO A 82 13.13 -23.90 12.20
C PRO A 82 13.04 -24.52 10.80
N VAL A 83 11.82 -24.76 10.34
CA VAL A 83 11.51 -25.22 8.97
C VAL A 83 10.76 -24.18 8.16
N SER A 84 10.81 -22.92 8.58
CA SER A 84 10.12 -21.83 7.92
C SER A 84 11.00 -20.60 7.80
N GLU A 85 10.65 -19.74 6.86
CA GLU A 85 11.12 -18.37 6.77
C GLU A 85 9.93 -17.41 6.81
N ALA A 86 10.17 -16.20 7.26
CA ALA A 86 9.20 -15.13 7.16
C ALA A 86 9.43 -14.35 5.87
N ILE A 87 8.34 -13.97 5.20
CA ILE A 87 8.39 -13.03 4.08
C ILE A 87 7.54 -11.82 4.48
N ILE A 88 8.16 -10.66 4.53
CA ILE A 88 7.49 -9.42 4.87
C ILE A 88 7.06 -8.77 3.57
N PHE A 89 5.75 -8.64 3.40
CA PHE A 89 5.11 -8.04 2.24
C PHE A 89 4.71 -6.60 2.57
N ALA A 90 5.20 -5.65 1.80
CA ALA A 90 4.99 -4.24 2.03
C ALA A 90 4.79 -3.46 0.72
N GLU A 91 4.21 -2.26 0.85
CA GLU A 91 3.97 -1.30 -0.20
C GLU A 91 4.32 0.12 0.27
N HIS A 92 4.24 1.12 -0.61
CA HIS A 92 4.33 2.51 -0.20
C HIS A 92 3.14 2.94 0.66
N LYS A 93 3.39 3.79 1.66
CA LYS A 93 2.32 4.51 2.34
C LYS A 93 1.54 5.35 1.34
N GLY A 94 0.20 5.28 1.41
CA GLY A 94 -0.68 6.00 0.49
C GLY A 94 -0.80 5.40 -0.92
N ALA A 95 -0.19 4.24 -1.18
CA ALA A 95 -0.38 3.51 -2.45
C ALA A 95 -1.77 2.88 -2.57
N ASP A 96 -2.42 2.63 -1.45
CA ASP A 96 -3.81 2.19 -1.37
C ASP A 96 -4.73 3.42 -1.39
N ASN A 97 -5.76 3.40 -2.25
CA ASN A 97 -6.80 4.43 -2.27
C ASN A 97 -7.77 4.36 -1.06
N MET A 98 -7.68 3.29 -0.28
CA MET A 98 -8.40 3.09 0.96
C MET A 98 -7.52 3.53 2.12
N ALA A 99 -7.35 4.85 2.33
CA ALA A 99 -6.70 5.35 3.53
C ALA A 99 -7.48 4.85 4.74
N ARG A 100 -6.91 3.87 5.42
CA ARG A 100 -7.52 3.27 6.61
C ARG A 100 -7.56 4.33 7.69
N GLY A 101 -8.61 4.33 8.51
CA GLY A 101 -8.75 5.25 9.63
C GLY A 101 -7.76 5.03 10.77
N GLU A 102 -6.55 4.54 10.46
CA GLU A 102 -5.46 4.36 11.42
C GLU A 102 -4.92 5.73 11.84
N ALA A 103 -4.80 5.94 13.14
CA ALA A 103 -4.23 7.16 13.68
C ALA A 103 -2.83 7.41 13.10
N GLY A 104 -2.61 8.60 12.56
CA GLY A 104 -1.32 8.99 12.01
C GLY A 104 -1.02 8.51 10.58
N TYR A 105 -1.90 7.72 9.93
CA TYR A 105 -1.65 7.23 8.56
C TYR A 105 -1.42 8.37 7.57
N ALA A 106 -2.28 9.39 7.56
CA ALA A 106 -2.14 10.54 6.66
C ALA A 106 -0.84 11.31 6.92
N ALA A 107 -0.50 11.56 8.20
CA ALA A 107 0.75 12.22 8.57
C ALA A 107 1.97 11.40 8.14
N LYS A 108 1.91 10.08 8.27
CA LYS A 108 2.99 9.18 7.83
C LYS A 108 3.16 9.16 6.31
N CYS A 109 2.07 9.22 5.56
CA CYS A 109 2.14 9.37 4.12
C CYS A 109 2.84 10.67 3.71
N ASP A 110 2.49 11.78 4.37
CA ASP A 110 3.10 13.09 4.09
C ASP A 110 4.59 13.13 4.46
N GLU A 111 4.97 12.50 5.59
CA GLU A 111 6.38 12.40 6.02
C GLU A 111 7.24 11.62 5.01
N LEU A 112 6.74 10.51 4.51
CA LEU A 112 7.56 9.57 3.74
C LEU A 112 7.64 9.91 2.25
N ARG A 113 6.55 10.06 1.56
CA ARG A 113 6.51 10.34 0.11
C ARG A 113 5.31 11.17 -0.34
N GLY A 114 4.51 11.61 0.60
CA GLY A 114 3.22 12.18 0.31
C GLY A 114 2.17 11.12 -0.02
N PHE A 115 0.97 11.59 -0.23
CA PHE A 115 -0.13 10.74 -0.69
C PHE A 115 0.01 10.50 -2.20
N VAL A 116 0.16 9.24 -2.63
CA VAL A 116 0.52 8.91 -4.03
C VAL A 116 -0.50 9.41 -5.06
N PHE A 117 -1.77 9.55 -4.69
CA PHE A 117 -2.81 10.10 -5.56
C PHE A 117 -2.96 11.62 -5.45
N GLU A 118 -2.07 12.31 -4.72
CA GLU A 118 -2.13 13.76 -4.53
C GLU A 118 -2.19 14.56 -5.85
N PRO A 119 -1.47 14.19 -6.93
CA PRO A 119 -1.58 14.90 -8.20
C PRO A 119 -3.01 14.92 -8.77
N LEU A 120 -3.71 13.78 -8.71
CA LEU A 120 -5.09 13.64 -9.17
C LEU A 120 -6.08 14.34 -8.22
N ARG A 121 -5.90 14.12 -6.92
CA ARG A 121 -6.75 14.74 -5.89
C ARG A 121 -6.67 16.26 -5.93
N SER A 122 -5.46 16.81 -5.97
CA SER A 122 -5.26 18.27 -5.99
C SER A 122 -5.78 18.90 -7.27
N TYR A 123 -5.63 18.23 -8.41
CA TYR A 123 -6.26 18.65 -9.66
C TYR A 123 -7.78 18.77 -9.50
N LEU A 124 -8.45 17.70 -9.04
CA LEU A 124 -9.91 17.72 -8.86
C LEU A 124 -10.36 18.78 -7.86
N ALA A 125 -9.62 18.96 -6.74
CA ALA A 125 -9.92 19.96 -5.74
C ALA A 125 -9.74 21.39 -6.29
N ALA A 126 -8.66 21.63 -7.04
CA ALA A 126 -8.43 22.95 -7.65
C ALA A 126 -9.50 23.31 -8.68
N GLU A 127 -9.97 22.36 -9.48
CA GLU A 127 -11.06 22.58 -10.43
C GLU A 127 -12.39 22.89 -9.73
N ARG A 128 -12.71 22.15 -8.65
CA ARG A 128 -13.88 22.46 -7.80
C ARG A 128 -13.80 23.88 -7.25
N ASP A 129 -12.65 24.26 -6.67
CA ASP A 129 -12.46 25.56 -6.04
C ASP A 129 -12.51 26.70 -7.07
N ARG A 130 -11.93 26.49 -8.27
CA ARG A 130 -12.00 27.43 -9.39
C ARG A 130 -13.44 27.66 -9.86
N ALA A 131 -14.26 26.61 -9.84
CA ALA A 131 -15.67 26.69 -10.16
C ALA A 131 -16.54 27.28 -9.05
N GLY A 132 -15.96 27.62 -7.89
CA GLY A 132 -16.67 28.23 -6.76
C GLY A 132 -17.49 27.25 -5.91
N PHE A 133 -17.23 25.95 -6.05
CA PHE A 133 -17.91 24.91 -5.26
C PHE A 133 -17.12 24.53 -4.01
N THR A 134 -17.86 24.14 -2.99
CA THR A 134 -17.32 23.47 -1.78
C THR A 134 -17.71 21.98 -1.80
N GLY A 135 -17.08 21.17 -0.95
CA GLY A 135 -17.50 19.77 -0.77
C GLY A 135 -18.99 19.65 -0.41
N THR A 136 -19.47 20.53 0.46
CA THR A 136 -20.89 20.54 0.88
C THR A 136 -21.83 20.85 -0.28
N THR A 137 -21.49 21.82 -1.15
CA THR A 137 -22.33 22.17 -2.30
C THR A 137 -22.32 21.08 -3.37
N VAL A 138 -21.17 20.40 -3.59
CA VAL A 138 -21.11 19.23 -4.46
C VAL A 138 -21.96 18.08 -3.92
N ASP A 139 -21.88 17.79 -2.63
CA ASP A 139 -22.71 16.74 -2.02
C ASP A 139 -24.20 17.07 -2.09
N ALA A 140 -24.58 18.33 -1.90
CA ALA A 140 -25.97 18.76 -2.07
C ALA A 140 -26.47 18.50 -3.51
N ALA A 141 -25.69 18.88 -4.53
CA ALA A 141 -26.02 18.62 -5.93
C ALA A 141 -26.03 17.11 -6.23
N PHE A 142 -25.13 16.33 -5.63
CA PHE A 142 -25.08 14.88 -5.83
C PHE A 142 -26.30 14.16 -5.24
N ARG A 143 -26.83 14.61 -4.11
CA ARG A 143 -28.08 14.10 -3.53
C ARG A 143 -29.26 14.34 -4.47
N LEU A 144 -29.34 15.50 -5.10
CA LEU A 144 -30.37 15.79 -6.10
C LEU A 144 -30.22 14.86 -7.33
N LYS A 145 -29.01 14.66 -7.82
CA LYS A 145 -28.73 13.74 -8.93
C LYS A 145 -29.17 12.30 -8.61
N THR A 146 -28.90 11.84 -7.42
CA THR A 146 -29.15 10.43 -7.04
C THR A 146 -30.52 10.18 -6.46
N GLY A 147 -31.24 11.22 -6.05
CA GLY A 147 -32.48 11.10 -5.29
C GLY A 147 -32.30 10.53 -3.87
N ASN A 148 -31.06 10.41 -3.39
CA ASN A 148 -30.75 9.85 -2.09
C ASN A 148 -30.19 10.93 -1.14
N PRO A 149 -30.95 11.33 -0.11
CA PRO A 149 -30.56 12.41 0.80
C PRO A 149 -29.33 12.08 1.66
N LYS A 150 -28.94 10.80 1.74
CA LYS A 150 -27.77 10.34 2.51
C LYS A 150 -26.51 10.17 1.65
N SER A 151 -26.61 10.32 0.32
CA SER A 151 -25.44 10.17 -0.55
C SER A 151 -24.52 11.39 -0.43
N GLY A 152 -23.20 11.13 -0.50
CA GLY A 152 -22.17 12.14 -0.53
C GLY A 152 -20.88 11.53 -1.03
N MET A 153 -20.24 12.19 -1.98
CA MET A 153 -19.01 11.70 -2.60
C MET A 153 -17.86 12.73 -2.58
N ALA A 154 -18.13 13.96 -2.14
CA ALA A 154 -17.12 15.01 -2.13
C ALA A 154 -15.90 14.66 -1.28
N GLY A 155 -16.09 14.01 -0.14
CA GLY A 155 -14.99 13.52 0.70
C GLY A 155 -14.11 12.50 -0.01
N HIS A 156 -14.71 11.62 -0.81
CA HIS A 156 -13.98 10.61 -1.59
C HIS A 156 -13.27 11.19 -2.81
N TRP A 157 -13.81 12.22 -3.46
CA TRP A 157 -13.21 12.80 -4.67
C TRP A 157 -12.17 13.88 -4.38
N PHE A 158 -12.33 14.63 -3.29
CA PHE A 158 -11.51 15.81 -2.98
C PHE A 158 -10.71 15.68 -1.68
N GLY A 159 -11.11 14.78 -0.78
CA GLY A 159 -10.40 14.48 0.47
C GLY A 159 -9.30 13.44 0.27
N ARG A 160 -8.42 13.29 1.26
CA ARG A 160 -7.34 12.27 1.25
C ARG A 160 -7.79 10.91 1.79
N VAL A 161 -8.73 10.92 2.74
CA VAL A 161 -9.24 9.70 3.38
C VAL A 161 -10.18 8.99 2.44
N GLN A 162 -9.94 7.71 2.18
CA GLN A 162 -10.73 6.89 1.25
C GLN A 162 -10.88 7.53 -0.15
N TRP A 163 -9.85 8.23 -0.60
CA TRP A 163 -9.90 8.87 -1.90
C TRP A 163 -10.11 7.85 -3.03
N ALA A 164 -10.95 8.19 -3.97
CA ALA A 164 -11.21 7.40 -5.18
C ALA A 164 -11.38 8.33 -6.38
N LEU A 165 -10.84 7.90 -7.53
CA LEU A 165 -11.11 8.59 -8.79
C LEU A 165 -12.62 8.51 -9.08
N PRO A 166 -13.30 9.63 -9.44
CA PRO A 166 -14.68 9.58 -9.92
C PRO A 166 -14.83 8.58 -11.06
N THR A 167 -15.97 7.93 -11.17
CA THR A 167 -16.30 7.17 -12.39
C THR A 167 -16.42 8.10 -13.58
N ALA A 168 -16.30 7.57 -14.81
CA ALA A 168 -16.45 8.38 -16.03
C ALA A 168 -17.77 9.18 -16.03
N SER A 169 -18.88 8.55 -15.61
CA SER A 169 -20.19 9.22 -15.53
C SER A 169 -20.23 10.30 -14.45
N ASN A 170 -19.56 10.11 -13.31
CA ASN A 170 -19.48 11.13 -12.28
C ASN A 170 -18.53 12.26 -12.66
N TYR A 171 -17.44 11.97 -13.37
CA TYR A 171 -16.54 12.99 -13.88
C TYR A 171 -17.24 13.89 -14.93
N ALA A 172 -17.97 13.29 -15.86
CA ALA A 172 -18.79 14.03 -16.82
C ALA A 172 -19.83 14.90 -16.10
N TRP A 173 -20.53 14.35 -15.13
CA TRP A 173 -21.48 15.10 -14.32
C TRP A 173 -20.81 16.26 -13.53
N LEU A 174 -19.63 16.09 -12.97
CA LEU A 174 -18.88 17.16 -12.32
C LEU A 174 -18.49 18.25 -13.32
N ARG A 175 -18.09 17.89 -14.53
CA ARG A 175 -17.77 18.81 -15.62
C ARG A 175 -18.99 19.68 -15.98
N ASP A 176 -20.17 19.06 -16.08
CA ASP A 176 -21.42 19.78 -16.32
C ASP A 176 -21.81 20.69 -15.14
N LEU A 177 -21.68 20.18 -13.90
CA LEU A 177 -21.99 20.93 -12.68
C LEU A 177 -21.11 22.17 -12.51
N PHE A 178 -19.81 22.04 -12.80
CA PHE A 178 -18.83 23.12 -12.64
C PHE A 178 -18.88 24.14 -13.78
N GLY A 179 -19.48 23.78 -14.89
CA GLY A 179 -19.70 24.66 -16.04
C GLY A 179 -18.56 24.63 -17.07
N ALA A 180 -18.79 25.38 -18.15
CA ALA A 180 -17.90 25.40 -19.31
C ALA A 180 -16.46 25.81 -18.95
N GLY A 181 -15.49 25.04 -19.46
CA GLY A 181 -14.06 25.25 -19.23
C GLY A 181 -13.52 24.65 -17.94
N SER A 182 -14.37 24.05 -17.09
CA SER A 182 -13.94 23.31 -15.92
C SER A 182 -13.56 21.86 -16.28
N LEU A 183 -12.66 21.27 -15.47
CA LEU A 183 -12.17 19.91 -15.67
C LEU A 183 -11.66 19.67 -17.11
N PRO A 184 -10.68 20.45 -17.58
CA PRO A 184 -10.25 20.41 -18.99
C PRO A 184 -9.52 19.11 -19.40
N ARG A 185 -9.04 18.32 -18.43
CA ARG A 185 -8.38 17.04 -18.74
C ARG A 185 -9.42 16.01 -19.17
N GLU A 186 -9.04 15.15 -20.12
CA GLU A 186 -9.90 14.02 -20.48
C GLU A 186 -9.88 12.94 -19.40
N TYR A 187 -11.03 12.28 -19.20
CA TYR A 187 -11.17 11.26 -18.16
C TYR A 187 -10.18 10.10 -18.35
N GLU A 188 -9.94 9.67 -19.58
CA GLU A 188 -9.03 8.56 -19.87
C GLU A 188 -7.57 8.87 -19.52
N ASP A 189 -7.15 10.14 -19.58
CA ASP A 189 -5.82 10.54 -19.13
C ASP A 189 -5.69 10.48 -17.60
N LEU A 190 -6.74 10.91 -16.87
CA LEU A 190 -6.79 10.76 -15.41
C LEU A 190 -6.82 9.30 -15.00
N ARG A 191 -7.57 8.48 -15.71
CA ARG A 191 -7.65 7.04 -15.46
C ARG A 191 -6.31 6.35 -15.68
N ARG A 192 -5.59 6.70 -16.75
CA ARG A 192 -4.24 6.15 -17.01
C ARG A 192 -3.28 6.52 -15.90
N GLU A 193 -3.24 7.79 -15.50
CA GLU A 193 -2.41 8.23 -14.36
C GLU A 193 -2.80 7.53 -13.06
N TYR A 194 -4.09 7.33 -12.81
CA TYR A 194 -4.58 6.58 -11.65
C TYR A 194 -4.08 5.13 -11.65
N GLU A 195 -4.17 4.42 -12.78
CA GLU A 195 -3.69 3.03 -12.89
C GLU A 195 -2.15 2.93 -12.75
N ASP A 196 -1.42 3.95 -13.22
CA ASP A 196 0.04 4.02 -13.03
C ASP A 196 0.46 4.24 -11.56
N LEU A 197 -0.38 4.91 -10.78
CA LEU A 197 -0.16 5.14 -9.35
C LEU A 197 -0.72 4.01 -8.48
N ARG A 198 -1.77 3.36 -8.94
CA ARG A 198 -2.45 2.30 -8.21
C ARG A 198 -1.63 1.02 -8.20
N ARG A 199 -1.54 0.39 -7.03
CA ARG A 199 -0.96 -0.95 -6.94
C ARG A 199 -1.93 -1.98 -7.54
N PRO A 200 -1.49 -2.77 -8.55
CA PRO A 200 -2.38 -3.70 -9.25
C PRO A 200 -2.67 -4.98 -8.45
N PHE A 201 -2.11 -5.13 -7.24
CA PHE A 201 -2.30 -6.33 -6.44
C PHE A 201 -3.76 -6.48 -6.00
N ASN A 202 -4.35 -7.60 -6.40
CA ASN A 202 -5.73 -7.94 -6.04
C ASN A 202 -5.80 -9.46 -5.79
N VAL A 203 -6.33 -9.85 -4.62
CA VAL A 203 -6.57 -11.25 -4.33
C VAL A 203 -7.97 -11.60 -4.84
N THR A 204 -8.03 -12.54 -5.77
CA THR A 204 -9.28 -13.09 -6.30
C THR A 204 -9.57 -14.46 -5.69
N ALA A 205 -10.81 -14.95 -5.79
CA ALA A 205 -11.23 -16.21 -5.17
C ALA A 205 -10.46 -17.45 -5.66
N ASP A 206 -9.84 -17.36 -6.84
CA ASP A 206 -9.04 -18.42 -7.45
C ASP A 206 -7.55 -18.38 -7.08
N VAL A 207 -7.10 -17.36 -6.34
CA VAL A 207 -5.72 -17.29 -5.82
C VAL A 207 -5.56 -18.29 -4.68
N PRO A 208 -4.73 -19.35 -4.84
CA PRO A 208 -4.62 -20.43 -3.85
C PRO A 208 -3.74 -20.06 -2.65
N TYR A 209 -3.16 -18.87 -2.65
CA TYR A 209 -2.19 -18.44 -1.64
C TYR A 209 -2.85 -17.74 -0.46
N THR A 210 -2.44 -18.17 0.71
CA THR A 210 -2.77 -17.55 2.00
C THR A 210 -1.51 -16.88 2.59
N ASP A 211 -1.49 -16.65 3.87
CA ASP A 211 -0.31 -16.20 4.63
C ASP A 211 0.65 -17.36 4.98
N VAL A 212 0.34 -18.57 4.54
CA VAL A 212 1.24 -19.73 4.66
C VAL A 212 1.50 -20.30 3.25
N TRP A 213 2.78 -20.29 2.86
CA TRP A 213 3.23 -20.83 1.58
C TRP A 213 4.00 -22.13 1.80
N THR A 214 3.74 -23.12 0.96
CA THR A 214 4.31 -24.48 1.07
C THR A 214 5.03 -24.90 -0.22
N PHE A 215 5.84 -23.99 -0.77
CA PHE A 215 6.65 -24.31 -1.94
C PHE A 215 7.89 -25.12 -1.56
N PRO A 216 8.32 -26.09 -2.40
CA PRO A 216 9.62 -26.69 -2.26
C PRO A 216 10.74 -25.65 -2.46
N THR A 217 11.87 -25.89 -1.80
CA THR A 217 13.11 -25.13 -1.98
C THR A 217 13.87 -25.61 -3.19
#